data_0a0c2543e0b2f3cba75fa5128a6f4b3c
#
_entry.id   0a0c2543e0b2f3cba75fa5128a6f4b3c
#
_cell.length_a   1.000
_cell.length_b   1.000
_cell.length_c   1.000
_cell.angle_alpha   90.00
_cell.angle_beta   90.00
_cell.angle_gamma   90.00
#
_symmetry.space_group_name_H-M   'P 1'
#
loop_
_entity.id
_entity.type
_entity.pdbx_description
1 polymer ?
#
loop_
_entity_poly.entity_id
_entity_poly.type
_entity_poly.pdbx_seq_one_letter_code
_entity_poly.pdbx_strand_id
1 'polypeptide(L)'
;MWDNATITMLLEGTRDTLYMTLVSTFFGYVLGLPLGILLAVTDKEGIHPNSAVYKVLDVIVNILRSIPFLILLILVIPLTRLLVGKTYGSTATIVPLVIAAAPFIARMVESSLKEVDPGVVEAAVSMGAGTRTIIWKVLLAESRTSLLVGVTI
;
A
#
# COMPACT_ATOMS: atom_id res chain seq x y z
N MET A 1 -13.09 -6.96 39.85
CA MET A 1 -11.63 -6.98 39.80
C MET A 1 -11.23 -7.99 38.76
N TRP A 2 -10.16 -7.76 37.98
CA TRP A 2 -9.82 -8.52 36.79
C TRP A 2 -9.58 -9.99 37.11
N ASP A 3 -10.43 -10.86 36.58
CA ASP A 3 -10.28 -12.30 36.69
C ASP A 3 -9.17 -12.78 35.71
N ASN A 4 -8.46 -13.85 36.03
CA ASN A 4 -7.42 -14.44 35.18
C ASN A 4 -7.92 -14.71 33.76
N ALA A 5 -9.18 -15.13 33.61
CA ALA A 5 -9.83 -15.32 32.33
C ALA A 5 -9.90 -14.01 31.49
N THR A 6 -10.26 -12.91 32.13
CA THR A 6 -10.34 -11.58 31.48
C THR A 6 -8.97 -11.10 31.02
N ILE A 7 -7.94 -11.30 31.85
CA ILE A 7 -6.54 -10.93 31.50
C ILE A 7 -6.07 -11.75 30.30
N THR A 8 -6.33 -13.06 30.29
CA THR A 8 -5.95 -13.94 29.17
C THR A 8 -6.64 -13.51 27.88
N MET A 9 -7.96 -13.23 27.92
CA MET A 9 -8.70 -12.73 26.75
C MET A 9 -8.13 -11.41 26.21
N LEU A 10 -7.75 -10.49 27.08
CA LEU A 10 -7.16 -9.21 26.68
C LEU A 10 -5.77 -9.41 26.03
N LEU A 11 -4.95 -10.27 26.58
CA LEU A 11 -3.63 -10.60 26.02
C LEU A 11 -3.74 -11.27 24.65
N GLU A 12 -4.64 -12.25 24.52
CA GLU A 12 -4.90 -12.91 23.23
C GLU A 12 -5.46 -11.93 22.19
N GLY A 13 -6.44 -11.09 22.57
CA GLY A 13 -6.98 -10.07 21.67
C GLY A 13 -5.95 -9.04 21.24
N THR A 14 -5.07 -8.63 22.17
CA THR A 14 -3.95 -7.71 21.84
C THR A 14 -2.96 -8.35 20.88
N ARG A 15 -2.56 -9.58 21.16
CA ARG A 15 -1.68 -10.35 20.28
C ARG A 15 -2.27 -10.50 18.87
N ASP A 16 -3.54 -10.87 18.78
CA ASP A 16 -4.24 -11.03 17.50
C ASP A 16 -4.34 -9.72 16.73
N THR A 17 -4.62 -8.62 17.42
CA THR A 17 -4.65 -7.28 16.83
C THR A 17 -3.28 -6.89 16.27
N LEU A 18 -2.22 -7.05 17.05
CA LEU A 18 -0.86 -6.77 16.60
C LEU A 18 -0.47 -7.63 15.40
N TYR A 19 -0.79 -8.93 15.45
CA TYR A 19 -0.54 -9.85 14.36
C TYR A 19 -1.25 -9.40 13.07
N MET A 20 -2.56 -9.13 13.14
CA MET A 20 -3.34 -8.68 11.98
C MET A 20 -2.80 -7.37 11.43
N THR A 21 -2.53 -6.39 12.29
CA THR A 21 -2.04 -5.07 11.88
C THR A 21 -0.66 -5.16 11.22
N LEU A 22 0.31 -5.79 11.86
CA LEU A 22 1.67 -5.86 11.33
C LEU A 22 1.74 -6.64 10.02
N VAL A 23 1.06 -7.78 9.95
CA VAL A 23 1.08 -8.62 8.75
C VAL A 23 0.32 -7.96 7.60
N SER A 24 -0.85 -7.37 7.85
CA SER A 24 -1.61 -6.70 6.80
C SER A 24 -0.90 -5.43 6.30
N THR A 25 -0.27 -4.67 7.18
CA THR A 25 0.54 -3.50 6.79
C THR A 25 1.73 -3.93 5.94
N PHE A 26 2.46 -4.96 6.35
CA PHE A 26 3.58 -5.47 5.57
C PHE A 26 3.17 -5.86 4.14
N PHE A 27 2.15 -6.71 3.99
CA PHE A 27 1.66 -7.10 2.67
C PHE A 27 0.99 -5.95 1.92
N GLY A 28 0.34 -5.04 2.62
CA GLY A 28 -0.17 -3.79 2.06
C GLY A 28 0.93 -2.96 1.39
N TYR A 29 2.09 -2.82 2.04
CA TYR A 29 3.26 -2.15 1.47
C TYR A 29 3.90 -2.94 0.33
N VAL A 30 4.02 -4.27 0.45
CA VAL A 30 4.56 -5.13 -0.62
C VAL A 30 3.76 -4.97 -1.93
N LEU A 31 2.44 -4.78 -1.84
CA LEU A 31 1.58 -4.55 -3.02
C LEU A 31 1.43 -3.07 -3.36
N GLY A 32 1.23 -2.21 -2.36
CA GLY A 32 0.95 -0.80 -2.55
C GLY A 32 2.15 0.00 -3.06
N LEU A 33 3.36 -0.28 -2.58
CA LEU A 33 4.56 0.45 -2.98
C LEU A 33 4.87 0.28 -4.48
N PRO A 34 4.91 -0.93 -5.06
CA PRO A 34 5.08 -1.09 -6.51
C PRO A 34 3.96 -0.43 -7.32
N LEU A 35 2.71 -0.52 -6.86
CA LEU A 35 1.57 0.13 -7.52
C LEU A 35 1.70 1.66 -7.51
N GLY A 36 2.10 2.24 -6.38
CA GLY A 36 2.34 3.69 -6.26
C GLY A 36 3.49 4.17 -7.13
N ILE A 37 4.60 3.41 -7.19
CA ILE A 37 5.70 3.70 -8.11
C ILE A 37 5.23 3.66 -9.57
N LEU A 38 4.45 2.63 -9.96
CA LEU A 38 3.91 2.52 -11.31
C LEU A 38 3.02 3.71 -11.65
N LEU A 39 2.14 4.13 -10.74
CA LEU A 39 1.31 5.33 -10.92
C LEU A 39 2.17 6.58 -11.13
N ALA A 40 3.15 6.84 -10.26
CA ALA A 40 4.01 8.01 -10.38
C ALA A 40 4.84 8.01 -11.67
N VAL A 41 5.38 6.86 -12.08
CA VAL A 41 6.22 6.72 -13.26
C VAL A 41 5.41 6.86 -14.56
N THR A 42 4.17 6.38 -14.58
CA THR A 42 3.31 6.38 -15.79
C THR A 42 2.41 7.61 -15.90
N ASP A 43 2.43 8.49 -14.89
CA ASP A 43 1.73 9.78 -14.95
C ASP A 43 2.20 10.64 -16.14
N LYS A 44 1.40 11.64 -16.49
CA LYS A 44 1.72 12.59 -17.57
C LYS A 44 3.04 13.32 -17.36
N GLU A 45 3.39 13.63 -16.12
CA GLU A 45 4.62 14.28 -15.69
C GLU A 45 5.66 13.28 -15.18
N GLY A 46 5.39 11.98 -15.30
CA GLY A 46 6.28 10.91 -14.87
C GLY A 46 7.44 10.65 -15.82
N ILE A 47 8.37 9.81 -15.40
CA ILE A 47 9.59 9.47 -16.17
C ILE A 47 9.26 8.73 -17.48
N HIS A 48 8.20 7.92 -17.48
CA HIS A 48 7.70 7.20 -18.65
C HIS A 48 6.19 7.37 -18.81
N PRO A 49 5.74 8.52 -19.31
CA PRO A 49 4.32 8.82 -19.43
C PRO A 49 3.59 7.77 -20.27
N ASN A 50 2.58 7.14 -19.66
CA ASN A 50 1.70 6.19 -20.34
C ASN A 50 0.26 6.35 -19.83
N SER A 51 -0.49 7.20 -20.51
CA SER A 51 -1.87 7.52 -20.13
C SER A 51 -2.81 6.33 -20.06
N ALA A 52 -2.58 5.26 -20.84
CA ALA A 52 -3.41 4.07 -20.81
C ALA A 52 -3.18 3.27 -19.53
N VAL A 53 -1.91 2.98 -19.21
CA VAL A 53 -1.54 2.26 -17.99
C VAL A 53 -1.94 3.06 -16.75
N TYR A 54 -1.63 4.35 -16.72
CA TYR A 54 -2.02 5.23 -15.61
C TYR A 54 -3.53 5.20 -15.36
N LYS A 55 -4.36 5.42 -16.40
CA LYS A 55 -5.83 5.42 -16.25
C LYS A 55 -6.38 4.10 -15.72
N VAL A 56 -5.87 2.97 -16.20
CA VAL A 56 -6.31 1.65 -15.74
C VAL A 56 -5.99 1.47 -14.26
N LEU A 57 -4.76 1.75 -13.85
CA LEU A 57 -4.32 1.65 -12.45
C LEU A 57 -5.08 2.64 -11.55
N ASP A 58 -5.24 3.87 -12.01
CA ASP A 58 -5.96 4.94 -11.33
C ASP A 58 -7.42 4.54 -11.05
N VAL A 59 -8.12 4.01 -12.05
CA VAL A 59 -9.50 3.54 -11.90
C VAL A 59 -9.58 2.39 -10.90
N ILE A 60 -8.69 1.39 -11.00
CA ILE A 60 -8.67 0.24 -10.08
C ILE A 60 -8.44 0.71 -8.64
N VAL A 61 -7.41 1.54 -8.41
CA VAL A 61 -7.09 2.08 -7.09
C VAL A 61 -8.23 2.90 -6.53
N ASN A 62 -8.86 3.76 -7.33
CA ASN A 62 -9.98 4.60 -6.90
C ASN A 62 -11.23 3.77 -6.59
N ILE A 63 -11.57 2.76 -7.40
CA ILE A 63 -12.70 1.87 -7.12
C ILE A 63 -12.48 1.14 -5.78
N LEU A 64 -11.33 0.52 -5.57
CA LEU A 64 -11.04 -0.21 -4.34
C LEU A 64 -11.10 0.69 -3.09
N ARG A 65 -10.64 1.94 -3.20
CA ARG A 65 -10.71 2.94 -2.11
C ARG A 65 -12.11 3.48 -1.85
N SER A 66 -12.98 3.43 -2.85
CA SER A 66 -14.37 3.92 -2.73
C SER A 66 -15.30 2.90 -2.09
N ILE A 67 -14.91 1.62 -2.01
CA ILE A 67 -15.73 0.56 -1.43
C ILE A 67 -15.65 0.66 0.11
N PRO A 68 -16.79 0.80 0.82
CA PRO A 68 -16.78 0.71 2.27
C PRO A 68 -16.19 -0.62 2.74
N PHE A 69 -15.33 -0.58 3.79
CA PHE A 69 -14.60 -1.76 4.24
C PHE A 69 -15.49 -2.97 4.54
N LEU A 70 -16.66 -2.77 5.14
CA LEU A 70 -17.60 -3.87 5.42
C LEU A 70 -18.11 -4.57 4.16
N ILE A 71 -18.34 -3.80 3.08
CA ILE A 71 -18.73 -4.35 1.78
C ILE A 71 -17.56 -5.09 1.15
N LEU A 72 -16.36 -4.51 1.20
CA LEU A 72 -15.15 -5.15 0.71
C LEU A 72 -14.89 -6.49 1.42
N LEU A 73 -15.06 -6.53 2.74
CA LEU A 73 -14.91 -7.74 3.54
C LEU A 73 -15.81 -8.87 3.03
N ILE A 74 -17.08 -8.56 2.78
CA ILE A 74 -18.05 -9.55 2.25
C ILE A 74 -17.68 -9.98 0.83
N LEU A 75 -17.32 -9.01 -0.02
CA LEU A 75 -16.95 -9.27 -1.41
C LEU A 75 -15.74 -10.19 -1.54
N VAL A 76 -14.80 -10.09 -0.61
CA VAL A 76 -13.51 -10.81 -0.63
C VAL A 76 -13.59 -12.17 0.10
N ILE A 77 -14.73 -12.54 0.71
CA ILE A 77 -14.91 -13.85 1.36
C ILE A 77 -14.49 -15.04 0.45
N PRO A 78 -14.92 -15.13 -0.82
CA PRO A 78 -14.50 -16.24 -1.67
C PRO A 78 -12.99 -16.31 -1.87
N LEU A 79 -12.34 -15.17 -2.07
CA LEU A 79 -10.88 -15.07 -2.22
C LEU A 79 -10.17 -15.42 -0.91
N THR A 80 -10.66 -14.94 0.23
CA THR A 80 -10.14 -15.28 1.55
C THR A 80 -10.19 -16.79 1.79
N ARG A 81 -11.30 -17.43 1.46
CA ARG A 81 -11.46 -18.88 1.57
C ARG A 81 -10.48 -19.63 0.68
N LEU A 82 -10.25 -19.13 -0.54
CA LEU A 82 -9.29 -19.73 -1.48
C LEU A 82 -7.86 -19.65 -0.97
N LEU A 83 -7.45 -18.52 -0.40
CA LEU A 83 -6.08 -18.26 0.03
C LEU A 83 -5.75 -18.88 1.41
N VAL A 84 -6.70 -18.82 2.34
CA VAL A 84 -6.48 -19.18 3.76
C VAL A 84 -7.18 -20.49 4.13
N GLY A 85 -8.12 -20.97 3.31
CA GLY A 85 -8.92 -22.18 3.56
C GLY A 85 -10.08 -21.97 4.55
N LYS A 86 -10.20 -20.79 5.19
CA LYS A 86 -11.26 -20.41 6.12
C LYS A 86 -11.64 -18.94 5.94
N THR A 87 -12.84 -18.56 6.42
CA THR A 87 -13.42 -17.22 6.23
C THR A 87 -13.48 -16.40 7.51
N TYR A 88 -13.01 -16.93 8.62
CA TYR A 88 -13.04 -16.29 9.94
C TYR A 88 -11.72 -16.47 10.69
N GLY A 89 -11.54 -15.64 11.73
CA GLY A 89 -10.34 -15.61 12.55
C GLY A 89 -9.26 -14.65 12.05
N SER A 90 -8.27 -14.39 12.90
CA SER A 90 -7.24 -13.35 12.72
C SER A 90 -6.51 -13.48 11.39
N THR A 91 -6.10 -14.69 10.98
CA THR A 91 -5.41 -14.93 9.70
C THR A 91 -6.31 -14.68 8.48
N ALA A 92 -7.60 -15.03 8.56
CA ALA A 92 -8.53 -14.78 7.46
C ALA A 92 -8.79 -13.29 7.26
N THR A 93 -8.84 -12.53 8.35
CA THR A 93 -9.05 -11.06 8.33
C THR A 93 -7.90 -10.30 7.69
N ILE A 94 -6.69 -10.86 7.63
CA ILE A 94 -5.54 -10.23 6.97
C ILE A 94 -5.81 -9.99 5.48
N VAL A 95 -6.48 -10.91 4.78
CA VAL A 95 -6.73 -10.79 3.32
C VAL A 95 -7.52 -9.52 2.97
N PRO A 96 -8.73 -9.28 3.52
CA PRO A 96 -9.46 -8.05 3.24
C PRO A 96 -8.73 -6.79 3.73
N LEU A 97 -7.97 -6.86 4.83
CA LEU A 97 -7.18 -5.73 5.32
C LEU A 97 -6.07 -5.36 4.33
N VAL A 98 -5.37 -6.33 3.76
CA VAL A 98 -4.34 -6.10 2.72
C VAL A 98 -4.95 -5.47 1.47
N ILE A 99 -6.09 -5.99 1.01
CA ILE A 99 -6.78 -5.47 -0.19
C ILE A 99 -7.28 -4.04 0.03
N ALA A 100 -7.71 -3.70 1.23
CA ALA A 100 -8.10 -2.33 1.58
C ALA A 100 -6.89 -1.39 1.70
N ALA A 101 -5.81 -1.85 2.32
CA ALA A 101 -4.62 -1.03 2.58
C ALA A 101 -3.78 -0.76 1.33
N ALA A 102 -3.60 -1.75 0.45
CA ALA A 102 -2.72 -1.64 -0.71
C ALA A 102 -3.05 -0.44 -1.63
N PRO A 103 -4.30 -0.16 -2.04
CA PRO A 103 -4.63 1.00 -2.88
C PRO A 103 -4.47 2.33 -2.13
N PHE A 104 -4.68 2.36 -0.81
CA PHE A 104 -4.41 3.55 0.01
C PHE A 104 -2.90 3.84 0.03
N ILE A 105 -2.08 2.83 0.30
CA ILE A 105 -0.62 2.93 0.29
C ILE A 105 -0.12 3.34 -1.10
N ALA A 106 -0.67 2.78 -2.17
CA ALA A 106 -0.30 3.14 -3.53
C ALA A 106 -0.48 4.64 -3.81
N ARG A 107 -1.61 5.22 -3.38
CA ARG A 107 -1.84 6.67 -3.52
C ARG A 107 -0.90 7.51 -2.69
N MET A 108 -0.64 7.10 -1.48
CA MET A 108 0.30 7.78 -0.60
C MET A 108 1.71 7.78 -1.20
N VAL A 109 2.16 6.63 -1.70
CA VAL A 109 3.47 6.51 -2.39
C VAL A 109 3.50 7.36 -3.65
N GLU A 110 2.48 7.31 -4.49
CA GLU A 110 2.38 8.17 -5.68
C GLU A 110 2.51 9.66 -5.32
N SER A 111 1.75 10.12 -4.30
CA SER A 111 1.81 11.49 -3.83
C SER A 111 3.20 11.88 -3.35
N SER A 112 3.82 11.03 -2.52
CA SER A 112 5.17 11.28 -1.99
C SER A 112 6.25 11.35 -3.09
N LEU A 113 6.13 10.51 -4.12
CA LEU A 113 7.06 10.53 -5.25
C LEU A 113 6.87 11.77 -6.15
N LYS A 114 5.65 12.29 -6.24
CA LYS A 114 5.34 13.53 -6.99
C LYS A 114 5.79 14.80 -6.28
N GLU A 115 6.11 14.75 -4.99
CA GLU A 115 6.69 15.87 -4.25
C GLU A 115 8.17 16.14 -4.59
N VAL A 116 8.83 15.17 -5.23
CA VAL A 116 10.23 15.31 -5.64
C VAL A 116 10.35 16.37 -6.74
N ASP A 117 11.30 17.31 -6.56
CA ASP A 117 11.54 18.39 -7.51
C ASP A 117 11.88 17.83 -8.91
N PRO A 118 11.13 18.22 -9.96
CA PRO A 118 11.39 17.79 -11.32
C PRO A 118 12.82 18.08 -11.78
N GLY A 119 13.43 19.16 -11.33
CA GLY A 119 14.81 19.53 -11.68
C GLY A 119 15.83 18.50 -11.22
N VAL A 120 15.61 17.82 -10.09
CA VAL A 120 16.48 16.73 -9.62
C VAL A 120 16.38 15.52 -10.56
N VAL A 121 15.18 15.21 -11.03
CA VAL A 121 14.94 14.14 -12.00
C VAL A 121 15.58 14.48 -13.35
N GLU A 122 15.38 15.71 -13.84
CA GLU A 122 15.98 16.20 -15.11
C GLU A 122 17.51 16.18 -15.06
N ALA A 123 18.11 16.59 -13.94
CA ALA A 123 19.55 16.52 -13.75
C ALA A 123 20.07 15.07 -13.82
N ALA A 124 19.37 14.14 -13.18
CA ALA A 124 19.72 12.72 -13.22
C ALA A 124 19.61 12.14 -14.65
N VAL A 125 18.57 12.49 -15.40
CA VAL A 125 18.40 12.11 -16.81
C VAL A 125 19.53 12.66 -17.65
N SER A 126 19.89 13.95 -17.48
CA SER A 126 20.98 14.61 -18.20
C SER A 126 22.35 13.97 -17.95
N MET A 127 22.54 13.38 -16.76
CA MET A 127 23.73 12.59 -16.41
C MET A 127 23.70 11.15 -16.96
N GLY A 128 22.67 10.76 -17.74
CA GLY A 128 22.53 9.44 -18.32
C GLY A 128 22.01 8.37 -17.36
N ALA A 129 21.34 8.76 -16.25
CA ALA A 129 20.77 7.79 -15.33
C ALA A 129 19.61 7.02 -15.98
N GLY A 130 19.67 5.69 -15.93
CA GLY A 130 18.57 4.84 -16.38
C GLY A 130 17.39 4.87 -15.41
N THR A 131 16.18 4.50 -15.90
CA THR A 131 14.91 4.53 -15.13
C THR A 131 15.00 3.87 -13.76
N ARG A 132 15.63 2.70 -13.67
CA ARG A 132 15.82 2.01 -12.37
C ARG A 132 16.63 2.85 -11.39
N THR A 133 17.69 3.50 -11.87
CA THR A 133 18.53 4.36 -11.04
C THR A 133 17.74 5.56 -10.54
N ILE A 134 16.95 6.17 -11.41
CA ILE A 134 16.09 7.31 -11.04
C ILE A 134 15.07 6.90 -9.99
N ILE A 135 14.38 5.78 -10.16
CA ILE A 135 13.39 5.31 -9.17
C ILE A 135 14.05 5.05 -7.82
N TRP A 136 15.14 4.26 -7.77
CA TRP A 136 15.71 3.81 -6.52
C TRP A 136 16.62 4.82 -5.82
N LYS A 137 17.40 5.59 -6.60
CA LYS A 137 18.41 6.49 -6.04
C LYS A 137 17.98 7.95 -6.03
N VAL A 138 16.97 8.33 -6.79
CA VAL A 138 16.46 9.70 -6.83
C VAL A 138 15.08 9.75 -6.19
N LEU A 139 14.05 9.19 -6.82
CA LEU A 139 12.68 9.33 -6.32
C LEU A 139 12.49 8.79 -4.92
N LEU A 140 12.84 7.52 -4.66
CA LEU A 140 12.68 6.92 -3.33
C LEU A 140 13.62 7.51 -2.29
N ALA A 141 14.81 7.98 -2.68
CA ALA A 141 15.75 8.59 -1.77
C ALA A 141 15.31 10.01 -1.35
N GLU A 142 14.86 10.83 -2.29
CA GLU A 142 14.38 12.20 -2.02
C GLU A 142 13.03 12.18 -1.29
N SER A 143 12.12 11.28 -1.63
CA SER A 143 10.79 11.16 -1.00
C SER A 143 10.78 10.40 0.33
N ARG A 144 11.94 9.91 0.82
CA ARG A 144 12.00 9.07 2.03
C ARG A 144 11.30 9.67 3.25
N THR A 145 11.40 10.98 3.44
CA THR A 145 10.78 11.67 4.59
C THR A 145 9.25 11.62 4.47
N SER A 146 8.70 11.94 3.30
CA SER A 146 7.27 11.87 3.01
C SER A 146 6.75 10.43 3.12
N LEU A 147 7.50 9.45 2.60
CA LEU A 147 7.17 8.03 2.73
C LEU A 147 7.17 7.55 4.18
N LEU A 148 8.13 7.98 5.01
CA LEU A 148 8.16 7.63 6.43
C LEU A 148 7.00 8.25 7.21
N VAL A 149 6.63 9.50 6.91
CA VAL A 149 5.43 10.12 7.46
C VAL A 149 4.19 9.31 7.09
N GLY A 150 4.10 8.86 5.84
CA GLY A 150 3.01 8.01 5.39
C GLY A 150 2.91 6.66 6.11
N VAL A 151 4.01 6.09 6.59
CA VAL A 151 4.00 4.84 7.41
C VAL A 151 3.34 5.06 8.77
N THR A 152 3.32 6.30 9.27
CA THR A 152 2.77 6.64 10.60
C THR A 152 1.28 6.97 10.60
N ILE A 153 0.68 7.07 9.42
CA ILE A 153 -0.76 7.31 9.22
C ILE A 153 -1.50 5.99 9.09
#